data_2a98b3ec774ba724878cabc636e647ac
#
_entry.id   2a98b3ec774ba724878cabc636e647ac
#
_cell.length_a   1.000
_cell.length_b   1.000
_cell.length_c   1.000
_cell.angle_alpha   90.00
_cell.angle_beta   90.00
_cell.angle_gamma   90.00
#
_symmetry.space_group_name_H-M   'P 1'
#
loop_
_entity.id
_entity.type
_entity.pdbx_description
1 polymer ?
#
loop_
_entity_poly.entity_id
_entity_poly.type
_entity_poly.pdbx_seq_one_letter_code
_entity_poly.pdbx_strand_id
1 'polypeptide(L)'
;AWAAKDLGTLFNTGEGGLHKDLHDMGKYAVVQVASGRFGVHKDYLNNSRFIEIKIGQGAKPGIGGHLPGEKVNVEVSNARMIPEGSDAISPAPHHDIYSIEDLRQLIWSLKQATDNKKPVSVKIAAVHNVAAIASGCARAGADIVVIDGFRGGTGAAPTRIRDNVGIPIELALAAADQRLRDEGIRSTVSLVAAGSFR
;
A
#
# COMPACT_ATOMS: atom_id res chain seq x y z
N ALA A 1 -15.43 -5.92 -2.92
CA ALA A 1 -15.20 -7.31 -2.57
C ALA A 1 -16.03 -8.25 -3.46
N TRP A 2 -17.35 -8.08 -3.56
CA TRP A 2 -18.25 -8.94 -4.35
C TRP A 2 -17.85 -9.00 -5.82
N ALA A 3 -17.66 -7.84 -6.47
CA ALA A 3 -17.20 -7.79 -7.87
C ALA A 3 -15.84 -8.50 -8.06
N ALA A 4 -14.92 -8.39 -7.09
CA ALA A 4 -13.64 -9.09 -7.17
C ALA A 4 -13.82 -10.61 -7.13
N LYS A 5 -14.73 -11.10 -6.29
CA LYS A 5 -15.10 -12.52 -6.24
C LYS A 5 -15.70 -13.00 -7.57
N ASP A 6 -16.65 -12.26 -8.09
CA ASP A 6 -17.39 -12.65 -9.30
C ASP A 6 -16.49 -12.66 -10.56
N LEU A 7 -15.53 -11.72 -10.60
CA LEU A 7 -14.57 -11.60 -11.71
C LEU A 7 -13.27 -12.41 -11.49
N GLY A 8 -13.14 -13.11 -10.35
CA GLY A 8 -11.91 -13.86 -10.04
C GLY A 8 -10.66 -12.99 -9.85
N THR A 9 -10.84 -11.73 -9.44
CA THR A 9 -9.77 -10.75 -9.23
C THR A 9 -9.63 -10.38 -7.74
N LEU A 10 -8.89 -9.32 -7.43
CA LEU A 10 -8.58 -8.89 -6.07
C LEU A 10 -9.15 -7.50 -5.79
N PHE A 11 -9.43 -7.22 -4.52
CA PHE A 11 -9.71 -5.89 -4.01
C PHE A 11 -8.74 -5.52 -2.91
N ASN A 12 -8.42 -4.23 -2.78
CA ASN A 12 -7.57 -3.72 -1.70
C ASN A 12 -8.44 -3.14 -0.58
N THR A 13 -8.12 -3.46 0.67
CA THR A 13 -8.88 -2.98 1.82
C THR A 13 -8.66 -1.50 2.11
N GLY A 14 -7.58 -0.92 1.59
CA GLY A 14 -7.10 0.38 2.06
C GLY A 14 -6.54 0.29 3.48
N GLU A 15 -6.28 1.44 4.10
CA GLU A 15 -5.56 1.55 5.38
C GLU A 15 -6.45 1.41 6.63
N GLY A 16 -7.72 1.10 6.47
CA GLY A 16 -8.71 1.11 7.56
C GLY A 16 -9.04 -0.24 8.18
N GLY A 17 -8.24 -1.27 7.95
CA GLY A 17 -8.56 -2.63 8.39
C GLY A 17 -9.57 -3.33 7.46
N LEU A 18 -10.20 -4.40 7.92
CA LEU A 18 -11.17 -5.17 7.17
C LEU A 18 -12.49 -5.24 7.95
N HIS A 19 -13.57 -4.80 7.31
CA HIS A 19 -14.91 -4.90 7.92
C HIS A 19 -15.31 -6.37 8.13
N LYS A 20 -15.99 -6.67 9.24
CA LYS A 20 -16.38 -8.04 9.61
C LYS A 20 -17.13 -8.78 8.51
N ASP A 21 -18.01 -8.11 7.77
CA ASP A 21 -18.81 -8.69 6.68
C ASP A 21 -17.97 -9.10 5.46
N LEU A 22 -16.69 -8.73 5.43
CA LEU A 22 -15.74 -9.08 4.36
C LEU A 22 -14.74 -10.15 4.78
N HIS A 23 -14.82 -10.67 6.00
CA HIS A 23 -13.88 -11.68 6.47
C HIS A 23 -13.88 -12.94 5.59
N ASP A 24 -15.04 -13.37 5.12
CA ASP A 24 -15.17 -14.53 4.21
C ASP A 24 -14.61 -14.26 2.80
N MET A 25 -14.26 -13.00 2.50
CA MET A 25 -13.67 -12.58 1.23
C MET A 25 -12.15 -12.49 1.25
N GLY A 26 -11.50 -12.92 2.34
CA GLY A 26 -10.05 -12.79 2.53
C GLY A 26 -9.21 -13.31 1.38
N LYS A 27 -9.60 -14.41 0.74
CA LYS A 27 -8.88 -14.96 -0.43
C LYS A 27 -8.85 -14.04 -1.66
N TYR A 28 -9.69 -13.01 -1.69
CA TYR A 28 -9.73 -11.97 -2.72
C TYR A 28 -9.19 -10.63 -2.21
N ALA A 29 -8.78 -10.55 -0.95
CA ALA A 29 -8.34 -9.32 -0.31
C ALA A 29 -6.83 -9.12 -0.40
N VAL A 30 -6.42 -7.92 -0.82
CA VAL A 30 -5.11 -7.35 -0.53
C VAL A 30 -5.27 -6.50 0.71
N VAL A 31 -4.64 -6.91 1.81
CA VAL A 31 -4.73 -6.18 3.07
C VAL A 31 -3.58 -5.20 3.20
N GLN A 32 -3.91 -3.96 3.56
CA GLN A 32 -2.93 -2.88 3.56
C GLN A 32 -2.38 -2.60 4.95
N VAL A 33 -1.07 -2.40 5.02
CA VAL A 33 -0.29 -1.96 6.18
C VAL A 33 0.24 -0.57 5.86
N ALA A 34 -0.44 0.46 6.34
CA ALA A 34 -0.04 1.85 6.18
C ALA A 34 0.67 2.37 7.44
N SER A 35 1.11 3.63 7.42
CA SER A 35 1.86 4.24 8.52
C SER A 35 1.08 4.29 9.85
N GLY A 36 -0.25 4.40 9.81
CA GLY A 36 -1.11 4.41 11.00
C GLY A 36 -1.36 3.03 11.62
N ARG A 37 -1.06 1.93 10.92
CA ARG A 37 -1.26 0.55 11.37
C ARG A 37 -2.69 0.22 11.82
N PHE A 38 -3.70 0.94 11.34
CA PHE A 38 -5.08 0.75 11.73
C PHE A 38 -5.61 -0.63 11.36
N GLY A 39 -6.15 -1.36 12.34
CA GLY A 39 -6.73 -2.68 12.15
C GLY A 39 -5.72 -3.78 11.76
N VAL A 40 -4.42 -3.54 11.89
CA VAL A 40 -3.38 -4.52 11.56
C VAL A 40 -3.17 -5.47 12.73
N HIS A 41 -3.55 -6.73 12.54
CA HIS A 41 -3.36 -7.79 13.51
C HIS A 41 -3.14 -9.14 12.79
N LYS A 42 -2.76 -10.17 13.54
CA LYS A 42 -2.37 -11.47 12.96
C LYS A 42 -3.47 -12.08 12.06
N ASP A 43 -4.71 -12.07 12.52
CA ASP A 43 -5.81 -12.68 11.75
C ASP A 43 -6.12 -11.90 10.48
N TYR A 44 -6.06 -10.55 10.53
CA TYR A 44 -6.17 -9.69 9.36
C TYR A 44 -5.11 -10.03 8.31
N LEU A 45 -3.85 -10.19 8.73
CA LEU A 45 -2.75 -10.53 7.82
C LEU A 45 -2.93 -11.93 7.22
N ASN A 46 -3.30 -12.92 8.05
CA ASN A 46 -3.49 -14.29 7.61
C ASN A 46 -4.74 -14.47 6.73
N ASN A 47 -5.78 -13.69 6.99
CA ASN A 47 -7.00 -13.67 6.17
C ASN A 47 -6.86 -12.75 4.95
N SER A 48 -5.84 -12.99 4.13
CA SER A 48 -5.57 -12.20 2.93
C SER A 48 -5.05 -13.05 1.79
N ARG A 49 -5.12 -12.52 0.57
CA ARG A 49 -4.40 -13.09 -0.56
C ARG A 49 -2.92 -12.72 -0.52
N PHE A 50 -2.63 -11.44 -0.30
CA PHE A 50 -1.29 -10.92 0.00
C PHE A 50 -1.37 -9.62 0.80
N ILE A 51 -0.24 -9.16 1.31
CA ILE A 51 -0.12 -7.98 2.18
C ILE A 51 0.51 -6.86 1.38
N GLU A 52 -0.02 -5.63 1.50
CA GLU A 52 0.56 -4.44 0.89
C GLU A 52 1.07 -3.46 1.94
N ILE A 53 2.36 -3.15 1.92
CA ILE A 53 2.92 -2.02 2.68
C ILE A 53 2.71 -0.76 1.83
N LYS A 54 1.90 0.19 2.32
CA LYS A 54 1.69 1.46 1.65
C LYS A 54 2.70 2.49 2.14
N ILE A 55 3.70 2.78 1.33
CA ILE A 55 4.64 3.89 1.60
C ILE A 55 4.00 5.23 1.21
N GLY A 56 3.22 5.25 0.13
CA GLY A 56 2.52 6.45 -0.34
C GLY A 56 1.50 6.15 -1.42
N GLN A 57 0.91 7.20 -1.98
CA GLN A 57 0.03 7.11 -3.14
C GLN A 57 0.29 8.26 -4.10
N GLY A 58 0.04 8.03 -5.40
CA GLY A 58 0.43 8.94 -6.48
C GLY A 58 -0.25 10.30 -6.45
N ALA A 59 -1.51 10.37 -5.99
CA ALA A 59 -2.26 11.63 -5.95
C ALA A 59 -1.86 12.55 -4.79
N LYS A 60 -1.22 12.03 -3.73
CA LYS A 60 -0.75 12.83 -2.58
C LYS A 60 0.58 12.31 -2.02
N PRO A 61 1.67 12.34 -2.79
CA PRO A 61 2.96 11.88 -2.31
C PRO A 61 3.44 12.67 -1.09
N GLY A 62 4.02 11.97 -0.11
CA GLY A 62 4.60 12.58 1.08
C GLY A 62 3.61 13.12 2.09
N ILE A 63 2.32 12.78 1.98
CA ILE A 63 1.27 13.18 2.93
C ILE A 63 0.67 11.95 3.59
N GLY A 64 0.44 12.04 4.91
CA GLY A 64 -0.33 11.07 5.64
C GLY A 64 -1.85 11.21 5.44
N GLY A 65 -2.61 10.56 6.30
CA GLY A 65 -4.07 10.57 6.29
C GLY A 65 -4.65 11.16 7.58
N HIS A 66 -5.86 11.69 7.47
CA HIS A 66 -6.65 12.14 8.61
C HIS A 66 -8.11 11.78 8.39
N LEU A 67 -8.66 11.00 9.31
CA LEU A 67 -10.10 10.77 9.42
C LEU A 67 -10.58 11.45 10.71
N PRO A 68 -11.38 12.52 10.63
CA PRO A 68 -11.90 13.22 11.81
C PRO A 68 -12.71 12.29 12.71
N GLY A 69 -12.62 12.49 14.02
CA GLY A 69 -13.28 11.67 15.02
C GLY A 69 -14.80 11.59 14.84
N GLU A 70 -15.45 12.66 14.36
CA GLU A 70 -16.86 12.68 14.03
C GLU A 70 -17.29 11.61 13.00
N LYS A 71 -16.35 11.12 12.19
CA LYS A 71 -16.56 10.03 11.21
C LYS A 71 -16.17 8.66 11.75
N VAL A 72 -15.63 8.60 12.95
CA VAL A 72 -15.22 7.36 13.61
C VAL A 72 -16.40 6.86 14.46
N ASN A 73 -17.34 6.23 13.79
CA ASN A 73 -18.45 5.53 14.42
C ASN A 73 -18.03 4.15 14.94
N VAL A 74 -18.96 3.41 15.55
CA VAL A 74 -18.70 2.06 16.09
C VAL A 74 -18.11 1.10 15.05
N GLU A 75 -18.57 1.12 13.80
CA GLU A 75 -18.08 0.22 12.75
C GLU A 75 -16.64 0.55 12.38
N VAL A 76 -16.33 1.84 12.19
CA VAL A 76 -14.97 2.32 11.89
C VAL A 76 -14.05 2.06 13.08
N SER A 77 -14.50 2.32 14.30
CA SER A 77 -13.77 2.04 15.54
C SER A 77 -13.35 0.57 15.61
N ASN A 78 -14.28 -0.34 15.38
CA ASN A 78 -14.01 -1.78 15.41
C ASN A 78 -13.04 -2.21 14.29
N ALA A 79 -13.24 -1.73 13.06
CA ALA A 79 -12.39 -2.11 11.93
C ALA A 79 -10.96 -1.55 12.05
N ARG A 80 -10.81 -0.34 12.56
CA ARG A 80 -9.51 0.34 12.73
C ARG A 80 -8.82 0.05 14.06
N MET A 81 -9.54 -0.55 15.03
CA MET A 81 -9.07 -0.80 16.38
C MET A 81 -8.62 0.47 17.12
N ILE A 82 -9.44 1.51 17.03
CA ILE A 82 -9.25 2.82 17.68
C ILE A 82 -10.52 3.20 18.45
N PRO A 83 -10.44 4.07 19.46
CA PRO A 83 -11.66 4.52 20.19
C PRO A 83 -12.65 5.26 19.27
N GLU A 84 -13.95 5.04 19.49
CA GLU A 84 -15.00 5.80 18.82
C GLU A 84 -14.85 7.30 19.11
N GLY A 85 -15.11 8.14 18.11
CA GLY A 85 -15.03 9.59 18.23
C GLY A 85 -13.60 10.15 18.26
N SER A 86 -12.57 9.31 18.19
CA SER A 86 -11.19 9.77 18.14
C SER A 86 -10.69 9.96 16.71
N ASP A 87 -9.86 10.97 16.49
CA ASP A 87 -9.20 11.19 15.20
C ASP A 87 -8.28 10.02 14.84
N ALA A 88 -8.39 9.54 13.60
CA ALA A 88 -7.45 8.56 13.05
C ALA A 88 -6.42 9.27 12.16
N ILE A 89 -5.21 9.45 12.67
CA ILE A 89 -4.12 10.13 11.98
C ILE A 89 -3.09 9.11 11.52
N SER A 90 -2.85 9.06 10.21
CA SER A 90 -1.72 8.33 9.63
C SER A 90 -0.58 9.30 9.41
N PRO A 91 0.59 9.13 10.05
CA PRO A 91 1.75 9.97 9.79
C PRO A 91 2.22 9.83 8.33
N ALA A 92 2.87 10.86 7.80
CA ALA A 92 3.40 10.84 6.44
C ALA A 92 4.42 9.70 6.24
N PRO A 93 5.49 9.58 7.06
CA PRO A 93 6.37 8.42 7.03
C PRO A 93 5.88 7.30 7.94
N HIS A 94 6.24 6.07 7.64
CA HIS A 94 6.22 5.01 8.64
C HIS A 94 7.28 5.31 9.70
N HIS A 95 6.92 5.23 11.00
CA HIS A 95 7.84 5.55 12.10
C HIS A 95 8.96 4.52 12.29
N ASP A 96 8.82 3.36 11.66
CA ASP A 96 9.75 2.23 11.70
C ASP A 96 10.51 2.01 10.37
N ILE A 97 10.34 2.90 9.37
CA ILE A 97 11.00 2.78 8.06
C ILE A 97 11.71 4.09 7.72
N TYR A 98 13.02 4.11 7.85
CA TYR A 98 13.89 5.23 7.48
C TYR A 98 14.97 4.85 6.46
N SER A 99 15.03 3.57 6.08
CA SER A 99 15.97 3.03 5.12
C SER A 99 15.39 1.81 4.39
N ILE A 100 16.08 1.33 3.37
CA ILE A 100 15.73 0.07 2.68
C ILE A 100 15.90 -1.13 3.63
N GLU A 101 16.85 -1.08 4.55
CA GLU A 101 17.07 -2.10 5.56
C GLU A 101 15.91 -2.18 6.54
N ASP A 102 15.35 -1.04 6.96
CA ASP A 102 14.15 -1.00 7.80
C ASP A 102 12.94 -1.57 7.08
N LEU A 103 12.77 -1.23 5.79
CA LEU A 103 11.73 -1.82 4.95
C LEU A 103 11.89 -3.35 4.87
N ARG A 104 13.10 -3.84 4.69
CA ARG A 104 13.39 -5.28 4.70
C ARG A 104 12.99 -5.93 6.02
N GLN A 105 13.24 -5.28 7.15
CA GLN A 105 12.80 -5.75 8.46
C GLN A 105 11.28 -5.88 8.57
N LEU A 106 10.54 -4.88 8.11
CA LEU A 106 9.08 -4.94 8.11
C LEU A 106 8.57 -6.04 7.18
N ILE A 107 9.11 -6.16 5.96
CA ILE A 107 8.75 -7.26 5.03
C ILE A 107 8.99 -8.61 5.69
N TRP A 108 10.15 -8.81 6.31
CA TRP A 108 10.48 -10.05 7.01
C TRP A 108 9.50 -10.33 8.14
N SER A 109 9.19 -9.32 8.97
CA SER A 109 8.25 -9.47 10.10
C SER A 109 6.85 -9.87 9.64
N LEU A 110 6.35 -9.27 8.53
CA LEU A 110 5.05 -9.61 7.95
C LEU A 110 5.04 -11.05 7.38
N LYS A 111 6.13 -11.45 6.73
CA LYS A 111 6.29 -12.84 6.27
C LYS A 111 6.32 -13.81 7.44
N GLN A 112 7.03 -13.51 8.52
CA GLN A 112 7.05 -14.35 9.73
C GLN A 112 5.66 -14.43 10.39
N ALA A 113 4.93 -13.32 10.50
CA ALA A 113 3.58 -13.29 11.09
C ALA A 113 2.58 -14.17 10.33
N THR A 114 2.88 -14.52 9.09
CA THR A 114 2.04 -15.36 8.20
C THR A 114 2.70 -16.69 7.83
N ASP A 115 3.67 -17.15 8.62
CA ASP A 115 4.44 -18.40 8.39
C ASP A 115 5.01 -18.48 6.95
N ASN A 116 5.42 -17.33 6.39
CA ASN A 116 5.90 -17.17 5.01
C ASN A 116 4.89 -17.61 3.92
N LYS A 117 3.59 -17.65 4.23
CA LYS A 117 2.55 -18.08 3.28
C LYS A 117 1.99 -16.95 2.44
N LYS A 118 2.20 -15.69 2.85
CA LYS A 118 1.65 -14.52 2.16
C LYS A 118 2.74 -13.73 1.45
N PRO A 119 2.61 -13.47 0.16
CA PRO A 119 3.46 -12.50 -0.53
C PRO A 119 3.30 -11.11 0.10
N VAL A 120 4.37 -10.31 0.05
CA VAL A 120 4.36 -8.93 0.52
C VAL A 120 4.63 -8.00 -0.64
N SER A 121 3.70 -7.08 -0.89
CA SER A 121 3.87 -5.99 -1.84
C SER A 121 4.25 -4.70 -1.15
N VAL A 122 4.93 -3.81 -1.89
CA VAL A 122 5.24 -2.45 -1.45
C VAL A 122 4.65 -1.47 -2.47
N LYS A 123 3.76 -0.59 -2.02
CA LYS A 123 3.17 0.46 -2.84
C LYS A 123 3.90 1.77 -2.64
N ILE A 124 4.38 2.34 -3.74
CA ILE A 124 5.12 3.61 -3.80
C ILE A 124 4.43 4.60 -4.75
N ALA A 125 4.58 5.89 -4.47
CA ALA A 125 4.13 6.93 -5.39
C ALA A 125 5.09 7.06 -6.59
N ALA A 126 4.53 7.30 -7.76
CA ALA A 126 5.31 7.67 -8.94
C ALA A 126 5.80 9.12 -8.80
N VAL A 127 7.03 9.28 -8.35
CA VAL A 127 7.69 10.57 -8.09
C VAL A 127 9.13 10.54 -8.57
N HIS A 128 9.85 11.64 -8.39
CA HIS A 128 11.30 11.68 -8.65
C HIS A 128 12.04 10.48 -8.00
N ASN A 129 12.99 9.92 -8.71
CA ASN A 129 13.76 8.72 -8.30
C ASN A 129 12.93 7.42 -8.12
N VAL A 130 11.72 7.33 -8.65
CA VAL A 130 10.88 6.13 -8.55
C VAL A 130 11.60 4.85 -8.96
N ALA A 131 12.47 4.91 -9.96
CA ALA A 131 13.24 3.77 -10.43
C ALA A 131 14.20 3.21 -9.35
N ALA A 132 14.93 4.08 -8.66
CA ALA A 132 15.81 3.70 -7.56
C ALA A 132 15.01 3.18 -6.35
N ILE A 133 13.86 3.81 -6.06
CA ILE A 133 12.97 3.38 -4.97
C ILE A 133 12.40 1.99 -5.28
N ALA A 134 11.93 1.74 -6.51
CA ALA A 134 11.42 0.42 -6.92
C ALA A 134 12.49 -0.66 -6.81
N SER A 135 13.73 -0.37 -7.25
CA SER A 135 14.87 -1.26 -7.07
C SER A 135 15.16 -1.54 -5.60
N GLY A 136 15.15 -0.51 -4.75
CA GLY A 136 15.31 -0.65 -3.31
C GLY A 136 14.24 -1.55 -2.68
N CYS A 137 12.97 -1.40 -3.07
CA CYS A 137 11.87 -2.25 -2.60
C CYS A 137 12.08 -3.72 -3.01
N ALA A 138 12.49 -3.98 -4.26
CA ALA A 138 12.79 -5.33 -4.73
C ALA A 138 13.96 -5.95 -3.93
N ARG A 139 15.04 -5.19 -3.71
CA ARG A 139 16.19 -5.62 -2.90
C ARG A 139 15.86 -5.82 -1.41
N ALA A 140 14.86 -5.10 -0.89
CA ALA A 140 14.34 -5.32 0.45
C ALA A 140 13.57 -6.65 0.58
N GLY A 141 13.25 -7.32 -0.53
CA GLY A 141 12.57 -8.61 -0.55
C GLY A 141 11.06 -8.51 -0.78
N ALA A 142 10.58 -7.41 -1.36
CA ALA A 142 9.20 -7.32 -1.83
C ALA A 142 8.97 -8.32 -2.97
N ASP A 143 7.87 -9.04 -2.91
CA ASP A 143 7.44 -9.95 -3.99
C ASP A 143 6.77 -9.19 -5.13
N ILE A 144 6.18 -8.03 -4.80
CA ILE A 144 5.45 -7.16 -5.71
C ILE A 144 5.78 -5.71 -5.40
N VAL A 145 6.02 -4.89 -6.41
CA VAL A 145 6.10 -3.42 -6.27
C VAL A 145 4.94 -2.79 -7.03
N VAL A 146 4.11 -2.04 -6.31
CA VAL A 146 2.98 -1.28 -6.88
C VAL A 146 3.43 0.16 -7.08
N ILE A 147 3.40 0.64 -8.30
CA ILE A 147 3.75 2.01 -8.67
C ILE A 147 2.46 2.77 -8.96
N ASP A 148 2.21 3.85 -8.22
CA ASP A 148 0.96 4.60 -8.27
C ASP A 148 1.17 5.99 -8.88
N GLY A 149 0.64 6.21 -10.07
CA GLY A 149 0.74 7.47 -10.81
C GLY A 149 -0.16 8.57 -10.24
N PHE A 150 0.15 9.83 -10.59
CA PHE A 150 -0.52 11.01 -10.02
C PHE A 150 -2.00 11.12 -10.38
N ARG A 151 -2.45 10.50 -11.48
CA ARG A 151 -3.85 10.54 -11.92
C ARG A 151 -4.78 9.64 -11.09
N GLY A 152 -4.26 8.94 -10.08
CA GLY A 152 -5.03 8.05 -9.22
C GLY A 152 -6.18 8.72 -8.47
N GLY A 153 -6.08 10.00 -8.24
CA GLY A 153 -7.14 10.86 -7.68
C GLY A 153 -7.47 10.58 -6.20
N THR A 154 -7.74 11.63 -5.47
CA THR A 154 -8.34 11.58 -4.13
C THR A 154 -8.83 12.99 -3.76
N GLY A 155 -9.99 13.09 -3.11
CA GLY A 155 -10.48 14.36 -2.58
C GLY A 155 -9.66 14.93 -1.42
N ALA A 156 -8.81 14.10 -0.80
CA ALA A 156 -7.95 14.51 0.32
C ALA A 156 -6.61 15.13 -0.11
N ALA A 157 -6.30 15.16 -1.41
CA ALA A 157 -5.04 15.73 -1.89
C ALA A 157 -5.13 17.24 -2.04
N PRO A 158 -4.24 18.02 -1.38
CA PRO A 158 -4.11 19.44 -1.68
C PRO A 158 -3.74 19.64 -3.17
N THR A 159 -4.38 20.60 -3.85
CA THR A 159 -4.23 20.83 -5.29
C THR A 159 -2.76 20.99 -5.69
N ARG A 160 -1.98 21.74 -4.91
CA ARG A 160 -0.55 21.99 -5.18
C ARG A 160 0.29 20.70 -5.22
N ILE A 161 -0.06 19.71 -4.38
CA ILE A 161 0.63 18.42 -4.34
C ILE A 161 0.16 17.52 -5.48
N ARG A 162 -1.16 17.40 -5.63
CA ARG A 162 -1.77 16.56 -6.66
C ARG A 162 -1.29 16.94 -8.07
N ASP A 163 -1.17 18.24 -8.35
CA ASP A 163 -0.93 18.73 -9.70
C ASP A 163 0.57 18.92 -10.00
N ASN A 164 1.47 18.89 -9.00
CA ASN A 164 2.86 19.30 -9.21
C ASN A 164 3.94 18.34 -8.66
N VAL A 165 3.58 17.25 -8.02
CA VAL A 165 4.58 16.36 -7.37
C VAL A 165 4.70 15.02 -8.06
N GLY A 166 3.59 14.36 -8.36
CA GLY A 166 3.60 13.05 -9.02
C GLY A 166 3.89 13.12 -10.51
N ILE A 167 4.31 12.01 -11.07
CA ILE A 167 4.51 11.83 -12.52
C ILE A 167 3.52 10.78 -13.08
N PRO A 168 3.28 10.78 -14.41
CA PRO A 168 2.45 9.77 -15.05
C PRO A 168 2.99 8.37 -14.83
N ILE A 169 2.08 7.40 -14.63
CA ILE A 169 2.45 6.01 -14.40
C ILE A 169 3.24 5.41 -15.58
N GLU A 170 2.94 5.83 -16.79
CA GLU A 170 3.59 5.34 -18.00
C GLU A 170 5.10 5.60 -17.98
N LEU A 171 5.50 6.80 -17.57
CA LEU A 171 6.91 7.18 -17.41
C LEU A 171 7.56 6.46 -16.23
N ALA A 172 6.85 6.41 -15.09
CA ALA A 172 7.35 5.78 -13.88
C ALA A 172 7.58 4.27 -14.06
N LEU A 173 6.63 3.60 -14.71
CA LEU A 173 6.70 2.18 -14.98
C LEU A 173 7.87 1.83 -15.91
N ALA A 174 8.02 2.59 -17.00
CA ALA A 174 9.13 2.37 -17.94
C ALA A 174 10.49 2.55 -17.26
N ALA A 175 10.64 3.62 -16.46
CA ALA A 175 11.89 3.89 -15.74
C ALA A 175 12.20 2.80 -14.69
N ALA A 176 11.19 2.32 -13.95
CA ALA A 176 11.36 1.27 -12.95
C ALA A 176 11.68 -0.08 -13.60
N ASP A 177 10.97 -0.46 -14.67
CA ASP A 177 11.22 -1.70 -15.41
C ASP A 177 12.64 -1.73 -15.97
N GLN A 178 13.06 -0.63 -16.63
CA GLN A 178 14.41 -0.51 -17.17
C GLN A 178 15.48 -0.65 -16.07
N ARG A 179 15.31 0.06 -14.96
CA ARG A 179 16.24 -0.01 -13.82
C ARG A 179 16.39 -1.43 -13.27
N LEU A 180 15.28 -2.14 -13.08
CA LEU A 180 15.30 -3.53 -12.60
C LEU A 180 15.99 -4.48 -13.60
N ARG A 181 15.86 -4.23 -14.91
CA ARG A 181 16.55 -4.96 -15.97
C ARG A 181 18.05 -4.70 -15.94
N ASP A 182 18.47 -3.44 -15.86
CA ASP A 182 19.88 -3.03 -15.81
C ASP A 182 20.58 -3.63 -14.58
N GLU A 183 19.87 -3.81 -13.49
CA GLU A 183 20.37 -4.44 -12.26
C GLU A 183 20.25 -5.97 -12.24
N GLY A 184 19.68 -6.59 -13.27
CA GLY A 184 19.51 -8.04 -13.38
C GLY A 184 18.51 -8.65 -12.41
N ILE A 185 17.63 -7.84 -11.79
CA ILE A 185 16.66 -8.29 -10.78
C ILE A 185 15.20 -8.19 -11.24
N ARG A 186 14.95 -7.84 -12.51
CA ARG A 186 13.57 -7.69 -13.03
C ARG A 186 12.70 -8.93 -12.86
N SER A 187 13.26 -10.11 -12.97
CA SER A 187 12.57 -11.40 -12.85
C SER A 187 12.27 -11.80 -11.40
N THR A 188 12.83 -11.11 -10.40
CA THR A 188 12.63 -11.45 -8.98
C THR A 188 11.42 -10.78 -8.37
N VAL A 189 10.77 -9.83 -9.06
CA VAL A 189 9.67 -9.03 -8.55
C VAL A 189 8.60 -8.81 -9.61
N SER A 190 7.33 -8.83 -9.20
CA SER A 190 6.20 -8.40 -10.03
C SER A 190 6.02 -6.89 -9.95
N LEU A 191 5.70 -6.24 -11.08
CA LEU A 191 5.29 -4.83 -11.10
C LEU A 191 3.78 -4.73 -11.30
N VAL A 192 3.14 -3.88 -10.51
CA VAL A 192 1.74 -3.51 -10.66
C VAL A 192 1.68 -2.01 -10.89
N ALA A 193 1.01 -1.62 -11.96
CA ALA A 193 0.81 -0.22 -12.31
C ALA A 193 -0.58 0.24 -11.87
N ALA A 194 -0.64 1.41 -11.23
CA ALA A 194 -1.86 2.05 -10.75
C ALA A 194 -1.84 3.55 -11.07
N GLY A 195 -2.96 4.25 -10.85
CA GLY A 195 -3.03 5.69 -11.00
C GLY A 195 -3.51 6.18 -12.37
N SER A 196 -4.43 5.46 -12.98
CA SER A 196 -5.06 5.75 -14.27
C SER A 196 -4.12 5.78 -15.47
N PHE A 197 -4.41 4.93 -16.43
CA PHE A 197 -3.69 4.84 -17.71
C PHE A 197 -4.37 5.73 -18.76
N ARG A 198 -3.59 6.15 -19.73
CA ARG A 198 -4.07 6.72 -21.01
C ARG A 198 -3.40 6.00 -22.17
#